data_6e24dbb357c412be54d64f17fdcd8b6f
#
_entry.id   6e24dbb357c412be54d64f17fdcd8b6f
#
_cell.length_a   1.000
_cell.length_b   1.000
_cell.length_c   1.000
_cell.angle_alpha   90.00
_cell.angle_beta   90.00
_cell.angle_gamma   90.00
#
_symmetry.space_group_name_H-M   'P 1'
#
loop_
_entity.id
_entity.type
_entity.pdbx_description
1 polymer ?
#
loop_
_entity_poly.entity_id
_entity_poly.type
_entity_poly.pdbx_seq_one_letter_code
_entity_poly.pdbx_strand_id
1 'polypeptide(L)'
;MSLGQLLHHLSTCPGVLVAAVNNAFPPAEAFQKFLEEDLKNTKTPEVAGREASRGWEEAKAVLLSVSDVAFQSKMVSVPWGPAMPLWRVSLAMAEHWVNHKYQLFFYLKLLGLPVNTMTLYAGA
;
A
#
# COMPACT_ATOMS: atom_id res chain seq x y z
N MET A 1 -15.52 4.56 -0.02
CA MET A 1 -14.39 4.95 -0.93
C MET A 1 -14.87 4.81 -2.36
N SER A 2 -14.75 5.88 -3.17
CA SER A 2 -15.03 5.82 -4.61
C SER A 2 -13.92 5.07 -5.36
N LEU A 3 -14.15 4.70 -6.64
CA LEU A 3 -13.12 4.07 -7.46
C LEU A 3 -11.87 4.97 -7.59
N GLY A 4 -12.04 6.26 -7.84
CA GLY A 4 -10.91 7.19 -7.94
C GLY A 4 -10.12 7.32 -6.63
N GLN A 5 -10.78 7.28 -5.48
CA GLN A 5 -10.13 7.24 -4.17
C GLN A 5 -9.39 5.92 -3.94
N LEU A 6 -9.96 4.80 -4.35
CA LEU A 6 -9.29 3.50 -4.28
C LEU A 6 -8.03 3.46 -5.16
N LEU A 7 -8.11 4.01 -6.37
CA LEU A 7 -6.95 4.11 -7.27
C LEU A 7 -5.85 4.99 -6.67
N HIS A 8 -6.23 6.13 -6.08
CA HIS A 8 -5.28 6.97 -5.33
C HIS A 8 -4.62 6.17 -4.20
N HIS A 9 -5.41 5.54 -3.35
CA HIS A 9 -4.92 4.77 -2.21
C HIS A 9 -3.97 3.63 -2.62
N LEU A 10 -4.33 2.83 -3.62
CA LEU A 10 -3.48 1.77 -4.16
C LEU A 10 -2.14 2.31 -4.70
N SER A 11 -2.14 3.51 -5.27
CA SER A 11 -0.92 4.12 -5.82
C SER A 11 0.03 4.64 -4.75
N THR A 12 -0.47 4.96 -3.55
CA THR A 12 0.31 5.51 -2.42
C THR A 12 0.72 4.46 -1.40
N CYS A 13 -0.01 3.33 -1.31
CA CYS A 13 0.28 2.25 -0.37
C CYS A 13 1.74 1.77 -0.31
N PRO A 14 2.48 1.64 -1.43
CA PRO A 14 3.87 1.20 -1.37
C PRO A 14 4.77 2.08 -0.52
N GLY A 15 4.47 3.39 -0.42
CA GLY A 15 5.19 4.34 0.41
C GLY A 15 5.22 3.99 1.91
N VAL A 16 4.24 3.22 2.38
CA VAL A 16 4.20 2.74 3.77
C VAL A 16 5.37 1.78 4.07
N LEU A 17 5.76 0.94 3.12
CA LEU A 17 6.94 0.07 3.26
C LEU A 17 8.24 0.88 3.31
N VAL A 18 8.34 1.92 2.50
CA VAL A 18 9.49 2.85 2.52
C VAL A 18 9.58 3.54 3.88
N ALA A 19 8.45 4.04 4.40
CA ALA A 19 8.39 4.66 5.72
C ALA A 19 8.75 3.66 6.84
N ALA A 20 8.31 2.40 6.73
CA ALA A 20 8.62 1.36 7.70
C ALA A 20 10.12 1.04 7.73
N VAL A 21 10.75 0.86 6.57
CA VAL A 21 12.20 0.58 6.49
C VAL A 21 13.01 1.74 7.07
N ASN A 22 12.60 2.97 6.83
CA ASN A 22 13.28 4.18 7.31
C ASN A 22 12.88 4.58 8.74
N ASN A 23 11.91 3.86 9.36
CA ASN A 23 11.29 4.22 10.65
C ASN A 23 10.79 5.68 10.66
N ALA A 24 10.14 6.10 9.59
CA ALA A 24 9.81 7.48 9.28
C ALA A 24 8.30 7.78 9.34
N PHE A 25 7.54 7.01 10.12
CA PHE A 25 6.14 7.32 10.36
C PHE A 25 5.99 8.57 11.25
N PRO A 26 5.04 9.45 10.93
CA PRO A 26 4.70 10.55 11.81
C PRO A 26 4.00 10.05 13.09
N PRO A 27 3.90 10.88 14.14
CA PRO A 27 3.08 10.58 15.31
C PRO A 27 1.61 10.28 14.93
N ALA A 28 0.92 9.49 15.75
CA ALA A 28 -0.43 8.99 15.47
C ALA A 28 -1.44 10.10 15.10
N GLU A 29 -1.42 11.23 15.81
CA GLU A 29 -2.31 12.35 15.50
C GLU A 29 -2.06 12.97 14.12
N ALA A 30 -0.79 13.17 13.76
CA ALA A 30 -0.41 13.70 12.45
C ALA A 30 -0.72 12.70 11.33
N PHE A 31 -0.55 11.40 11.58
CA PHE A 31 -0.91 10.34 10.67
C PHE A 31 -2.43 10.28 10.43
N GLN A 32 -3.24 10.43 11.47
CA GLN A 32 -4.69 10.46 11.35
C GLN A 32 -5.17 11.63 10.46
N LYS A 33 -4.64 12.83 10.70
CA LYS A 33 -4.93 13.99 9.84
C LYS A 33 -4.52 13.76 8.39
N PHE A 34 -3.34 13.18 8.19
CA PHE A 34 -2.88 12.83 6.85
C PHE A 34 -3.87 11.88 6.17
N LEU A 35 -4.33 10.81 6.83
CA LEU A 35 -5.29 9.87 6.26
C LEU A 35 -6.61 10.53 5.91
N GLU A 36 -7.14 11.41 6.75
CA GLU A 36 -8.40 12.12 6.50
C GLU A 36 -8.32 13.01 5.25
N GLU A 37 -7.18 13.63 5.00
CA GLU A 37 -6.96 14.44 3.80
C GLU A 37 -6.65 13.56 2.57
N ASP A 38 -5.83 12.52 2.75
CA ASP A 38 -5.43 11.62 1.68
C ASP A 38 -6.62 10.89 1.07
N LEU A 39 -7.58 10.45 1.90
CA LEU A 39 -8.79 9.76 1.46
C LEU A 39 -9.75 10.63 0.63
N LYS A 40 -9.56 11.94 0.59
CA LYS A 40 -10.32 12.85 -0.29
C LYS A 40 -9.77 12.88 -1.72
N ASN A 41 -8.53 12.47 -1.92
CA ASN A 41 -7.87 12.51 -3.22
C ASN A 41 -8.35 11.39 -4.14
N THR A 42 -8.31 11.67 -5.43
CA THR A 42 -8.68 10.73 -6.50
C THR A 42 -7.62 10.72 -7.58
N LYS A 43 -7.52 9.60 -8.31
CA LYS A 43 -6.64 9.48 -9.49
C LYS A 43 -7.34 8.77 -10.63
N THR A 44 -6.89 9.06 -11.85
CA THR A 44 -7.24 8.27 -13.03
C THR A 44 -6.48 6.95 -13.05
N PRO A 45 -6.96 5.93 -13.79
CA PRO A 45 -6.25 4.66 -13.90
C PRO A 45 -4.81 4.79 -14.39
N GLU A 46 -4.57 5.66 -15.37
CA GLU A 46 -3.24 5.86 -15.99
C GLU A 46 -2.25 6.46 -14.99
N VAL A 47 -2.69 7.46 -14.23
CA VAL A 47 -1.85 8.11 -13.20
C VAL A 47 -1.58 7.13 -12.06
N ALA A 48 -2.63 6.48 -11.56
CA ALA A 48 -2.52 5.50 -10.48
C ALA A 48 -1.58 4.34 -10.84
N GLY A 49 -1.70 3.80 -12.05
CA GLY A 49 -0.84 2.72 -12.55
C GLY A 49 0.64 3.09 -12.59
N ARG A 50 0.97 4.27 -13.13
CA ARG A 50 2.37 4.76 -13.16
C ARG A 50 2.93 4.96 -11.75
N GLU A 51 2.16 5.58 -10.87
CA GLU A 51 2.62 5.88 -9.53
C GLU A 51 2.74 4.62 -8.66
N ALA A 52 1.79 3.69 -8.78
CA ALA A 52 1.88 2.38 -8.12
C ALA A 52 3.13 1.62 -8.56
N SER A 53 3.41 1.54 -9.87
CA SER A 53 4.60 0.87 -10.40
C SER A 53 5.88 1.49 -9.85
N ARG A 54 6.00 2.82 -9.87
CA ARG A 54 7.16 3.52 -9.32
C ARG A 54 7.30 3.27 -7.81
N GLY A 55 6.19 3.37 -7.07
CA GLY A 55 6.18 3.15 -5.62
C GLY A 55 6.60 1.74 -5.24
N TRP A 56 6.18 0.73 -6.00
CA TRP A 56 6.59 -0.66 -5.77
C TRP A 56 8.06 -0.91 -6.09
N GLU A 57 8.61 -0.31 -7.13
CA GLU A 57 10.06 -0.41 -7.41
C GLU A 57 10.89 0.24 -6.30
N GLU A 58 10.45 1.39 -5.77
CA GLU A 58 11.09 2.03 -4.63
C GLU A 58 10.98 1.17 -3.36
N ALA A 59 9.79 0.68 -3.02
CA ALA A 59 9.57 -0.19 -1.86
C ALA A 59 10.41 -1.48 -1.94
N LYS A 60 10.49 -2.09 -3.12
CA LYS A 60 11.33 -3.25 -3.39
C LYS A 60 12.80 -2.94 -3.17
N ALA A 61 13.29 -1.81 -3.69
CA ALA A 61 14.68 -1.41 -3.55
C ALA A 61 15.08 -1.22 -2.09
N VAL A 62 14.26 -0.53 -1.29
CA VAL A 62 14.54 -0.32 0.14
C VAL A 62 14.44 -1.62 0.94
N LEU A 63 13.48 -2.50 0.65
CA LEU A 63 13.37 -3.80 1.32
C LEU A 63 14.57 -4.69 1.02
N LEU A 64 15.03 -4.73 -0.22
CA LEU A 64 16.20 -5.53 -0.61
C LEU A 64 17.52 -4.98 -0.01
N SER A 65 17.55 -3.73 0.43
CA SER A 65 18.71 -3.16 1.13
C SER A 65 18.81 -3.58 2.61
N VAL A 66 17.75 -4.16 3.16
CA VAL A 66 17.69 -4.60 4.55
C VAL A 66 18.25 -6.03 4.68
N SER A 67 19.13 -6.26 5.65
CA SER A 67 19.61 -7.62 5.94
C SER A 67 18.50 -8.49 6.54
N ASP A 68 18.59 -9.81 6.39
CA ASP A 68 17.62 -10.76 6.95
C ASP A 68 17.49 -10.59 8.48
N VAL A 69 18.60 -10.38 9.18
CA VAL A 69 18.60 -10.14 10.63
C VAL A 69 17.85 -8.86 10.95
N ALA A 70 18.12 -7.77 10.24
CA ALA A 70 17.42 -6.51 10.46
C ALA A 70 15.93 -6.60 10.09
N PHE A 71 15.57 -7.32 9.03
CA PHE A 71 14.17 -7.55 8.66
C PHE A 71 13.38 -8.25 9.77
N GLN A 72 14.01 -9.21 10.46
CA GLN A 72 13.39 -9.97 11.55
C GLN A 72 13.34 -9.18 12.87
N SER A 73 14.36 -8.40 13.19
CA SER A 73 14.56 -7.83 14.53
C SER A 73 14.35 -6.33 14.63
N LYS A 74 14.44 -5.58 13.53
CA LYS A 74 14.28 -4.12 13.55
C LYS A 74 12.86 -3.76 13.97
N MET A 75 12.73 -3.07 15.09
CA MET A 75 11.45 -2.55 15.57
C MET A 75 11.09 -1.25 14.85
N VAL A 76 9.85 -1.17 14.40
CA VAL A 76 9.27 -0.01 13.71
C VAL A 76 8.18 0.59 14.58
N SER A 77 8.28 1.88 14.85
CA SER A 77 7.21 2.64 15.51
C SER A 77 6.12 2.95 14.49
N VAL A 78 4.94 2.36 14.66
CA VAL A 78 3.81 2.56 13.77
C VAL A 78 2.75 3.47 14.41
N PRO A 79 2.07 4.34 13.66
CA PRO A 79 1.11 5.28 14.22
C PRO A 79 -0.25 4.65 14.61
N TRP A 80 -0.48 3.39 14.26
CA TRP A 80 -1.74 2.68 14.51
C TRP A 80 -1.66 1.62 15.62
N GLY A 81 -0.55 1.54 16.36
CA GLY A 81 -0.41 0.55 17.43
C GLY A 81 0.97 0.54 18.09
N PRO A 82 1.28 -0.49 18.86
CA PRO A 82 2.60 -0.64 19.45
C PRO A 82 3.66 -0.88 18.38
N ALA A 83 4.91 -0.55 18.69
CA ALA A 83 6.04 -0.88 17.83
C ALA A 83 6.07 -2.38 17.54
N MET A 84 6.39 -2.73 16.29
CA MET A 84 6.43 -4.13 15.85
C MET A 84 7.61 -4.38 14.90
N PRO A 85 8.06 -5.63 14.74
CA PRO A 85 9.16 -5.96 13.84
C PRO A 85 8.82 -5.59 12.38
N LEU A 86 9.86 -5.20 11.62
CA LEU A 86 9.70 -4.80 10.22
C LEU A 86 9.00 -5.88 9.36
N TRP A 87 9.32 -7.17 9.58
CA TRP A 87 8.64 -8.25 8.86
C TRP A 87 7.12 -8.24 9.08
N ARG A 88 6.68 -7.93 10.31
CA ARG A 88 5.25 -7.88 10.63
C ARG A 88 4.55 -6.70 9.97
N VAL A 89 5.20 -5.53 9.94
CA VAL A 89 4.70 -4.38 9.18
C VAL A 89 4.57 -4.72 7.70
N SER A 90 5.61 -5.37 7.14
CA SER A 90 5.64 -5.76 5.73
C SER A 90 4.52 -6.75 5.39
N LEU A 91 4.26 -7.74 6.25
CA LEU A 91 3.17 -8.69 6.07
C LEU A 91 1.81 -8.01 6.14
N ALA A 92 1.59 -7.14 7.14
CA ALA A 92 0.35 -6.38 7.26
C ALA A 92 0.08 -5.51 6.02
N MET A 93 1.12 -4.92 5.44
CA MET A 93 0.99 -4.13 4.20
C MET A 93 0.69 -4.99 2.97
N ALA A 94 1.25 -6.19 2.89
CA ALA A 94 0.91 -7.14 1.83
C ALA A 94 -0.57 -7.55 1.91
N GLU A 95 -1.07 -7.89 3.10
CA GLU A 95 -2.49 -8.20 3.33
C GLU A 95 -3.40 -7.01 2.99
N HIS A 96 -3.04 -5.82 3.43
CA HIS A 96 -3.77 -4.59 3.16
C HIS A 96 -3.88 -4.34 1.64
N TRP A 97 -2.78 -4.48 0.91
CA TRP A 97 -2.77 -4.29 -0.53
C TRP A 97 -3.60 -5.36 -1.27
N VAL A 98 -3.52 -6.62 -0.83
CA VAL A 98 -4.33 -7.72 -1.38
C VAL A 98 -5.82 -7.44 -1.19
N ASN A 99 -6.23 -6.95 -0.01
CA ASN A 99 -7.63 -6.59 0.26
C ASN A 99 -8.12 -5.49 -0.68
N HIS A 100 -7.32 -4.45 -0.91
CA HIS A 100 -7.70 -3.38 -1.85
C HIS A 100 -7.63 -3.82 -3.32
N LYS A 101 -6.77 -4.77 -3.67
CA LYS A 101 -6.77 -5.42 -4.99
C LYS A 101 -8.11 -6.14 -5.23
N TYR A 102 -8.62 -6.88 -4.26
CA TYR A 102 -9.94 -7.52 -4.35
C TYR A 102 -11.06 -6.50 -4.44
N GLN A 103 -10.99 -5.43 -3.65
CA GLN A 103 -11.96 -4.34 -3.72
C GLN A 103 -11.99 -3.71 -5.13
N LEU A 104 -10.83 -3.43 -5.72
CA LEU A 104 -10.73 -2.94 -7.10
C LEU A 104 -11.36 -3.92 -8.09
N PHE A 105 -11.07 -5.21 -7.96
CA PHE A 105 -11.66 -6.25 -8.80
C PHE A 105 -13.20 -6.24 -8.76
N PHE A 106 -13.80 -6.08 -7.57
CA PHE A 106 -15.24 -5.95 -7.42
C PHE A 106 -15.79 -4.68 -8.09
N TYR A 107 -15.11 -3.55 -7.96
CA TYR A 107 -15.52 -2.33 -8.67
C TYR A 107 -15.52 -2.53 -10.19
N LEU A 108 -14.48 -3.16 -10.74
CA LEU A 108 -14.39 -3.44 -12.16
C LEU A 108 -15.53 -4.37 -12.64
N LYS A 109 -15.86 -5.38 -11.83
CA LYS A 109 -17.02 -6.26 -12.07
C LYS A 109 -18.34 -5.48 -12.09
N LEU A 110 -18.57 -4.61 -11.10
CA LEU A 110 -19.80 -3.81 -11.01
C LEU A 110 -19.93 -2.81 -12.17
N LEU A 111 -18.82 -2.36 -12.73
CA LEU A 111 -18.78 -1.52 -13.92
C LEU A 111 -18.98 -2.31 -15.24
N GLY A 112 -19.18 -3.63 -15.16
CA GLY A 112 -19.39 -4.48 -16.34
C GLY A 112 -18.14 -4.77 -17.15
N LEU A 113 -16.95 -4.51 -16.60
CA LEU A 113 -15.69 -4.79 -17.30
C LEU A 113 -15.41 -6.30 -17.32
N PRO A 114 -14.82 -6.84 -18.41
CA PRO A 114 -14.61 -8.27 -18.62
C PRO A 114 -13.42 -8.82 -17.80
N VAL A 115 -13.45 -8.61 -16.49
CA VAL A 115 -12.42 -9.14 -15.57
C VAL A 115 -12.82 -10.48 -14.98
N ASN A 116 -11.86 -11.36 -14.81
CA ASN A 116 -12.04 -12.72 -14.30
C ASN A 116 -10.88 -13.13 -13.36
N THR A 117 -10.87 -14.39 -12.95
CA THR A 117 -9.85 -14.92 -12.03
C THR A 117 -8.42 -14.75 -12.57
N MET A 118 -8.23 -14.92 -13.89
CA MET A 118 -6.90 -14.71 -14.50
C MET A 118 -6.47 -13.24 -14.42
N THR A 119 -7.40 -12.32 -14.66
CA THR A 119 -7.15 -10.88 -14.46
C THR A 119 -6.74 -10.59 -13.01
N LEU A 120 -7.39 -11.21 -12.04
CA LEU A 120 -7.14 -11.01 -10.62
C LEU A 120 -5.75 -11.51 -10.17
N TYR A 121 -5.33 -12.67 -10.66
CA TYR A 121 -4.11 -13.34 -10.18
C TYR A 121 -2.90 -13.20 -11.13
N ALA A 122 -3.14 -13.12 -12.42
CA ALA A 122 -2.08 -13.08 -13.43
C ALA A 122 -1.97 -11.74 -14.17
N GLY A 123 -2.88 -10.81 -13.94
CA GLY A 123 -2.91 -9.53 -14.64
C GLY A 123 -3.27 -9.62 -16.12
N ALA A 124 -3.88 -10.72 -16.49
CA ALA A 124 -4.22 -11.01 -17.89
C ALA A 124 -5.68 -10.69 -18.22
#